data_babd73986bf098047890e58ce675bc1e
#
_entry.id   babd73986bf098047890e58ce675bc1e
#
_cell.length_a   1.000
_cell.length_b   1.000
_cell.length_c   1.000
_cell.angle_alpha   90.00
_cell.angle_beta   90.00
_cell.angle_gamma   90.00
#
_symmetry.space_group_name_H-M   'P 1'
#
loop_
_entity.id
_entity.type
_entity.pdbx_description
1 polymer ?
#
loop_
_entity_poly.entity_id
_entity_poly.type
_entity_poly.pdbx_seq_one_letter_code
_entity_poly.pdbx_strand_id
1 'polypeptide(L)'
;MGEQVPCHRPSAVCRRAWQHSLRAALPKMEARSAATSQGARTSAIIRCVGNISTWKCWLMLRSQGHTCQPSVSPLVELRDLCKSFGETLAVNHISLTLQRGQIVALLGENGAGKSTLIKLLAGIYQPDQGSILLHGEPIDHRRNNQLAFIHQDHGLIDTMTIAENIALVSGYDRALGMIDWRSTRQHAERSLEHVGLRIDPTINVSDLSRTERSLVAIARALAMHVDVLVLDEPTASLPTADVDRLFDVLRHLRERGVGMIYVTHRIDEVFKIADRVAVMRDGRLVTTRNVSETSTGELVDAIVGRPLSAVFIRAPKPSSEPLLELRGVQLGALKPVSFSAMAGEIIGLTGLRGAGHELLGRAIAGIIPRAHGDIRIRGRRVVLGSPRQAIAAGVTFITSNREEESLAPGLTVRENLFINPSTMQRQLFSFLLPRSERRQARELLERFYVRPADPDRVIATLSGGNQQKAVLARGFATPAIVFALEEPTQGVDVGAKSDIYVIMNQALSAGCCILILSSDFEEVALVCNRAFVFNRGEMVAELSREEISVPRLIEFASAATGN
;
A
#
# COMPACT_ATOMS: atom_id res chain seq x y z
N MET A 1 38.57 12.85 8.45
CA MET A 1 37.76 13.62 7.49
C MET A 1 38.38 13.40 6.12
N GLY A 2 37.87 12.46 5.34
CA GLY A 2 38.36 12.13 4.00
C GLY A 2 37.29 12.46 3.01
N GLU A 3 37.52 13.44 2.16
CA GLU A 3 36.63 13.86 1.08
C GLU A 3 36.51 12.73 0.05
N GLN A 4 35.32 12.26 -0.21
CA GLN A 4 34.98 11.36 -1.31
C GLN A 4 34.88 12.18 -2.59
N VAL A 5 35.85 12.03 -3.50
CA VAL A 5 35.78 12.61 -4.85
C VAL A 5 35.12 11.59 -5.79
N PRO A 6 33.99 11.90 -6.45
CA PRO A 6 33.39 11.00 -7.43
C PRO A 6 34.28 10.94 -8.69
N CYS A 7 34.66 9.73 -9.10
CA CYS A 7 35.49 9.48 -10.27
C CYS A 7 34.69 9.58 -11.55
N HIS A 8 34.49 10.78 -12.07
CA HIS A 8 33.98 11.02 -13.41
C HIS A 8 35.10 10.94 -14.43
N ARG A 9 35.00 10.05 -15.39
CA ARG A 9 35.83 9.82 -16.60
C ARG A 9 37.34 10.16 -16.41
N PRO A 10 38.27 9.26 -16.72
CA PRO A 10 39.69 9.52 -16.53
C PRO A 10 40.14 10.75 -17.33
N SER A 11 40.82 11.69 -16.66
CA SER A 11 41.37 12.88 -17.27
C SER A 11 42.36 12.54 -18.38
N ALA A 12 42.64 13.47 -19.30
CA ALA A 12 43.58 13.29 -20.39
C ALA A 12 45.01 12.90 -19.91
N VAL A 13 45.37 13.27 -18.69
CA VAL A 13 46.62 12.89 -18.03
C VAL A 13 46.65 11.40 -17.69
N CYS A 14 45.55 10.82 -17.24
CA CYS A 14 45.45 9.39 -16.96
C CYS A 14 45.56 8.54 -18.23
N ARG A 15 45.02 9.00 -19.37
CA ARG A 15 45.15 8.29 -20.65
C ARG A 15 46.57 8.25 -21.19
N ARG A 16 47.36 9.33 -21.04
CA ARG A 16 48.76 9.36 -21.50
C ARG A 16 49.65 8.47 -20.65
N ALA A 17 49.49 8.46 -19.35
CA ALA A 17 50.21 7.56 -18.46
C ALA A 17 49.90 6.09 -18.76
N TRP A 18 48.65 5.79 -19.14
CA TRP A 18 48.18 4.44 -19.48
C TRP A 18 48.78 3.92 -20.81
N GLN A 19 48.88 4.80 -21.84
CA GLN A 19 49.50 4.43 -23.13
C GLN A 19 51.00 4.17 -23.03
N HIS A 20 51.71 4.91 -22.17
CA HIS A 20 53.15 4.69 -21.94
C HIS A 20 53.42 3.38 -21.19
N SER A 21 52.59 3.02 -20.20
CA SER A 21 52.75 1.79 -19.42
C SER A 21 52.43 0.53 -20.23
N LEU A 22 51.48 0.61 -21.18
CA LEU A 22 51.13 -0.50 -22.09
C LEU A 22 52.30 -0.82 -23.05
N ARG A 23 52.99 0.20 -23.58
CA ARG A 23 54.15 -0.02 -24.49
C ARG A 23 55.35 -0.66 -23.77
N ALA A 24 55.51 -0.44 -22.47
CA ALA A 24 56.58 -1.04 -21.68
C ALA A 24 56.28 -2.47 -21.19
N ALA A 25 55.01 -2.89 -21.17
CA ALA A 25 54.58 -4.21 -20.63
C ALA A 25 54.44 -5.30 -21.71
N LEU A 26 54.16 -4.93 -22.96
CA LEU A 26 53.93 -5.89 -24.06
C LEU A 26 55.15 -6.80 -24.37
N PRO A 27 56.39 -6.31 -24.41
CA PRO A 27 57.52 -7.19 -24.70
C PRO A 27 57.81 -8.23 -23.60
N LYS A 28 57.38 -8.00 -22.35
CA LYS A 28 57.57 -8.95 -21.24
C LYS A 28 56.50 -10.03 -21.14
N MET A 29 55.37 -9.84 -21.81
CA MET A 29 54.28 -10.84 -21.81
C MET A 29 54.45 -11.89 -22.93
N GLU A 30 55.01 -11.53 -24.07
CA GLU A 30 55.25 -12.51 -25.15
C GLU A 30 56.37 -13.52 -24.78
N ALA A 31 57.37 -13.10 -23.96
CA ALA A 31 58.43 -14.00 -23.49
C ALA A 31 58.00 -15.02 -22.44
N ARG A 32 56.82 -14.88 -21.81
CA ARG A 32 56.26 -15.84 -20.81
C ARG A 32 55.24 -16.80 -21.37
N SER A 33 54.73 -16.57 -22.58
CA SER A 33 53.71 -17.41 -23.23
C SER A 33 54.29 -18.66 -23.90
N ALA A 34 55.62 -18.73 -24.08
CA ALA A 34 56.30 -19.83 -24.78
C ALA A 34 56.65 -21.06 -23.89
N ALA A 35 56.32 -21.03 -22.58
CA ALA A 35 56.80 -22.04 -21.62
C ALA A 35 55.72 -22.88 -20.89
N THR A 36 54.47 -22.93 -21.34
CA THR A 36 53.49 -23.85 -20.73
C THR A 36 52.43 -24.35 -21.74
N SER A 37 52.56 -25.63 -22.06
CA SER A 37 51.61 -26.41 -22.84
C SER A 37 50.31 -26.65 -22.04
N GLN A 38 49.32 -25.82 -22.17
CA GLN A 38 47.90 -26.12 -21.82
C GLN A 38 46.93 -25.12 -22.49
N GLY A 39 46.61 -25.36 -23.76
CA GLY A 39 45.79 -24.50 -24.63
C GLY A 39 44.27 -24.51 -24.36
N ALA A 40 43.76 -25.19 -23.32
CA ALA A 40 42.34 -25.29 -23.04
C ALA A 40 41.80 -24.39 -21.92
N ARG A 41 42.67 -23.85 -21.06
CA ARG A 41 42.25 -22.98 -19.93
C ARG A 41 42.35 -21.46 -20.22
N THR A 42 43.09 -21.06 -21.23
CA THR A 42 43.25 -19.65 -21.60
C THR A 42 42.06 -19.06 -22.33
N SER A 43 41.31 -19.86 -23.10
CA SER A 43 40.05 -19.40 -23.78
C SER A 43 38.89 -19.13 -22.82
N ALA A 44 38.82 -19.87 -21.69
CA ALA A 44 37.78 -19.63 -20.68
C ALA A 44 38.06 -18.35 -19.86
N ILE A 45 39.32 -18.04 -19.61
CA ILE A 45 39.74 -16.83 -18.86
C ILE A 45 39.56 -15.56 -19.71
N ILE A 46 39.73 -15.64 -21.03
CA ILE A 46 39.56 -14.48 -21.92
C ILE A 46 38.05 -14.12 -22.11
N ARG A 47 37.11 -15.07 -22.00
CA ARG A 47 35.66 -14.77 -22.04
C ARG A 47 35.12 -14.16 -20.75
N CYS A 48 35.75 -14.39 -19.60
CA CYS A 48 35.40 -13.71 -18.34
C CYS A 48 36.04 -12.31 -18.20
N VAL A 49 36.92 -11.91 -19.08
CA VAL A 49 37.69 -10.65 -18.99
C VAL A 49 37.18 -9.61 -20.01
N GLY A 50 35.88 -9.52 -20.17
CA GLY A 50 35.25 -8.36 -20.82
C GLY A 50 35.48 -7.04 -20.07
N ASN A 51 36.25 -7.03 -18.98
CA ASN A 51 36.57 -5.82 -18.20
C ASN A 51 37.94 -5.86 -17.51
N ILE A 52 39.03 -6.21 -18.26
CA ILE A 52 40.41 -6.18 -17.74
C ILE A 52 40.84 -4.77 -17.26
N SER A 53 40.20 -3.72 -17.77
CA SER A 53 40.51 -2.33 -17.41
C SER A 53 40.16 -1.98 -15.95
N THR A 54 39.09 -2.54 -15.40
CA THR A 54 38.64 -2.24 -14.03
C THR A 54 39.45 -2.95 -12.97
N TRP A 55 39.88 -4.18 -13.20
CA TRP A 55 40.66 -4.94 -12.22
C TRP A 55 42.10 -4.42 -12.03
N LYS A 56 42.78 -3.98 -13.09
CA LYS A 56 44.10 -3.38 -12.98
C LYS A 56 44.08 -2.00 -12.33
N CYS A 57 43.06 -1.21 -12.58
CA CYS A 57 42.86 0.06 -11.90
C CYS A 57 42.61 -0.14 -10.39
N TRP A 58 41.84 -1.17 -10.01
CA TRP A 58 41.55 -1.53 -8.62
C TRP A 58 42.80 -2.00 -7.86
N LEU A 59 43.69 -2.81 -8.50
CA LEU A 59 44.95 -3.27 -7.90
C LEU A 59 46.00 -2.13 -7.71
N MET A 60 46.05 -1.19 -8.65
CA MET A 60 46.98 -0.03 -8.52
C MET A 60 46.48 1.00 -7.48
N LEU A 61 45.14 1.21 -7.36
CA LEU A 61 44.58 2.13 -6.36
C LEU A 61 44.67 1.57 -4.94
N ARG A 62 44.65 0.25 -4.76
CA ARG A 62 44.81 -0.39 -3.45
C ARG A 62 46.20 -0.26 -2.90
N SER A 63 47.23 -0.15 -3.77
CA SER A 63 48.64 0.09 -3.37
C SER A 63 48.90 1.53 -2.90
N GLN A 64 47.95 2.45 -3.16
CA GLN A 64 48.03 3.86 -2.74
C GLN A 64 47.08 4.22 -1.59
N GLY A 65 46.47 3.23 -0.94
CA GLY A 65 45.61 3.44 0.23
C GLY A 65 44.21 4.03 -0.10
N HIS A 66 43.81 4.11 -1.37
CA HIS A 66 42.47 4.53 -1.76
C HIS A 66 41.55 3.33 -1.89
N THR A 67 40.56 3.22 -1.03
CA THR A 67 39.47 2.24 -1.15
C THR A 67 38.49 2.69 -2.22
N CYS A 68 38.74 2.34 -3.48
CA CYS A 68 37.76 2.47 -4.54
C CYS A 68 36.86 1.21 -4.51
N GLN A 69 35.66 1.31 -3.98
CA GLN A 69 34.65 0.28 -4.21
C GLN A 69 34.30 0.31 -5.71
N PRO A 70 34.23 -0.83 -6.40
CA PRO A 70 33.74 -0.87 -7.77
C PRO A 70 32.30 -0.36 -7.76
N SER A 71 32.04 0.76 -8.42
CA SER A 71 30.67 1.24 -8.63
C SER A 71 29.99 0.22 -9.54
N VAL A 72 29.20 -0.68 -8.97
CA VAL A 72 28.30 -1.54 -9.74
C VAL A 72 27.31 -0.59 -10.41
N SER A 73 27.33 -0.55 -11.74
CA SER A 73 26.38 0.26 -12.50
C SER A 73 24.96 -0.18 -12.12
N PRO A 74 24.04 0.74 -11.79
CA PRO A 74 22.69 0.39 -11.42
C PRO A 74 22.00 -0.34 -12.57
N LEU A 75 21.12 -1.28 -12.22
CA LEU A 75 20.31 -2.03 -13.17
C LEU A 75 19.32 -1.08 -13.87
N VAL A 76 18.58 -0.29 -13.09
CA VAL A 76 17.72 0.80 -13.57
C VAL A 76 18.16 2.11 -12.94
N GLU A 77 18.18 3.16 -13.73
CA GLU A 77 18.46 4.51 -13.25
C GLU A 77 17.46 5.49 -13.83
N LEU A 78 16.68 6.12 -12.97
CA LEU A 78 15.81 7.23 -13.28
C LEU A 78 16.58 8.52 -13.00
N ARG A 79 16.69 9.40 -13.99
CA ARG A 79 17.43 10.68 -13.88
C ARG A 79 16.49 11.83 -14.11
N ASP A 80 16.21 12.56 -13.04
CA ASP A 80 15.52 13.86 -13.06
C ASP A 80 14.20 13.83 -13.85
N LEU A 81 13.38 12.79 -13.61
CA LEU A 81 12.14 12.58 -14.35
C LEU A 81 11.08 13.60 -13.97
N CYS A 82 10.47 14.22 -14.99
CA CYS A 82 9.30 15.08 -14.84
C CYS A 82 8.17 14.62 -15.75
N LYS A 83 6.91 14.74 -15.25
CA LYS A 83 5.69 14.53 -16.02
C LYS A 83 4.54 15.37 -15.51
N SER A 84 3.93 16.12 -16.42
CA SER A 84 2.76 16.97 -16.15
C SER A 84 1.53 16.50 -16.94
N PHE A 85 0.35 16.76 -16.40
CA PHE A 85 -0.94 16.60 -17.06
C PHE A 85 -1.75 17.88 -16.84
N GLY A 86 -1.82 18.73 -17.86
CA GLY A 86 -2.35 20.08 -17.73
C GLY A 86 -1.54 20.87 -16.68
N GLU A 87 -2.20 21.41 -15.67
CA GLU A 87 -1.55 22.17 -14.59
C GLU A 87 -0.99 21.27 -13.46
N THR A 88 -1.28 19.96 -13.49
CA THR A 88 -0.85 19.04 -12.44
C THR A 88 0.49 18.42 -12.78
N LEU A 89 1.52 18.71 -11.96
CA LEU A 89 2.84 18.07 -12.05
C LEU A 89 2.82 16.76 -11.27
N ALA A 90 2.57 15.65 -11.98
CA ALA A 90 2.39 14.32 -11.39
C ALA A 90 3.70 13.64 -10.99
N VAL A 91 4.81 13.93 -11.69
CA VAL A 91 6.18 13.47 -11.37
C VAL A 91 7.08 14.68 -11.49
N ASN A 92 7.83 14.98 -10.42
CA ASN A 92 8.55 16.23 -10.26
C ASN A 92 10.00 15.96 -9.80
N HIS A 93 10.94 15.98 -10.76
CA HIS A 93 12.37 15.80 -10.56
C HIS A 93 12.72 14.50 -9.78
N ILE A 94 12.19 13.35 -10.23
CA ILE A 94 12.44 12.06 -9.59
C ILE A 94 13.73 11.44 -10.11
N SER A 95 14.64 11.12 -9.18
CA SER A 95 15.86 10.33 -9.43
C SER A 95 15.89 9.13 -8.50
N LEU A 96 15.94 7.92 -9.07
CA LEU A 96 15.91 6.66 -8.32
C LEU A 96 16.81 5.63 -9.01
N THR A 97 17.50 4.81 -8.22
CA THR A 97 18.33 3.73 -8.73
C THR A 97 17.89 2.39 -8.17
N LEU A 98 17.91 1.36 -9.00
CA LEU A 98 17.65 -0.03 -8.63
C LEU A 98 18.91 -0.86 -8.97
N GLN A 99 19.38 -1.66 -8.02
CA GLN A 99 20.50 -2.57 -8.23
C GLN A 99 19.99 -3.96 -8.63
N ARG A 100 20.88 -4.78 -9.21
CA ARG A 100 20.60 -6.19 -9.48
C ARG A 100 20.34 -6.95 -8.16
N GLY A 101 19.28 -7.76 -8.11
CA GLY A 101 18.92 -8.50 -6.90
C GLY A 101 18.54 -7.62 -5.72
N GLN A 102 17.99 -6.44 -5.97
CA GLN A 102 17.50 -5.51 -4.96
C GLN A 102 16.00 -5.33 -5.08
N ILE A 103 15.32 -5.24 -3.95
CA ILE A 103 13.91 -4.88 -3.87
C ILE A 103 13.80 -3.45 -3.31
N VAL A 104 13.29 -2.53 -4.12
CA VAL A 104 12.98 -1.16 -3.71
C VAL A 104 11.48 -1.03 -3.52
N ALA A 105 11.04 -0.82 -2.28
CA ALA A 105 9.65 -0.49 -2.00
C ALA A 105 9.36 0.97 -2.36
N LEU A 106 8.29 1.20 -3.13
CA LEU A 106 7.80 2.53 -3.46
C LEU A 106 6.52 2.82 -2.69
N LEU A 107 6.64 3.68 -1.69
CA LEU A 107 5.55 4.12 -0.82
C LEU A 107 5.04 5.52 -1.19
N GLY A 108 3.85 5.85 -0.75
CA GLY A 108 3.25 7.19 -0.85
C GLY A 108 1.74 7.13 -0.83
N GLU A 109 1.11 8.27 -0.58
CA GLU A 109 -0.34 8.42 -0.60
C GLU A 109 -0.94 8.17 -2.00
N ASN A 110 -2.27 7.97 -2.04
CA ASN A 110 -2.99 7.96 -3.31
C ASN A 110 -2.90 9.35 -3.97
N GLY A 111 -2.49 9.38 -5.24
CA GLY A 111 -2.22 10.63 -5.95
C GLY A 111 -0.78 11.15 -5.80
N ALA A 112 0.11 10.50 -5.04
CA ALA A 112 1.51 10.90 -4.90
C ALA A 112 2.33 10.80 -6.21
N GLY A 113 1.78 10.23 -7.29
CA GLY A 113 2.45 10.08 -8.57
C GLY A 113 3.03 8.70 -8.85
N LYS A 114 2.86 7.70 -7.94
CA LYS A 114 3.41 6.33 -8.07
C LYS A 114 2.99 5.66 -9.39
N SER A 115 1.69 5.61 -9.68
CA SER A 115 1.18 5.00 -10.91
C SER A 115 1.63 5.74 -12.17
N THR A 116 1.86 7.05 -12.10
CA THR A 116 2.45 7.82 -13.20
C THR A 116 3.91 7.43 -13.42
N LEU A 117 4.69 7.27 -12.34
CA LEU A 117 6.08 6.81 -12.41
C LEU A 117 6.18 5.40 -13.00
N ILE A 118 5.29 4.48 -12.61
CA ILE A 118 5.20 3.13 -13.19
C ILE A 118 4.88 3.19 -14.68
N LYS A 119 3.93 4.03 -15.10
CA LYS A 119 3.56 4.20 -16.52
C LYS A 119 4.67 4.84 -17.36
N LEU A 120 5.52 5.70 -16.76
CA LEU A 120 6.74 6.20 -17.38
C LEU A 120 7.76 5.07 -17.58
N LEU A 121 7.99 4.25 -16.54
CA LEU A 121 8.84 3.06 -16.61
C LEU A 121 8.35 2.05 -17.64
N ALA A 122 7.04 1.89 -17.78
CA ALA A 122 6.41 0.99 -18.76
C ALA A 122 6.42 1.57 -20.19
N GLY A 123 6.83 2.82 -20.37
CA GLY A 123 6.80 3.50 -21.68
C GLY A 123 5.40 3.87 -22.18
N ILE A 124 4.37 3.72 -21.34
CA ILE A 124 3.00 4.15 -21.63
C ILE A 124 2.95 5.68 -21.76
N TYR A 125 3.69 6.36 -20.88
CA TYR A 125 3.91 7.80 -20.96
C TYR A 125 5.37 8.09 -21.29
N GLN A 126 5.60 9.15 -22.07
CA GLN A 126 6.94 9.69 -22.26
C GLN A 126 7.20 10.75 -21.18
N PRO A 127 8.39 10.79 -20.56
CA PRO A 127 8.77 11.87 -19.66
C PRO A 127 8.84 13.20 -20.39
N ASP A 128 8.42 14.28 -19.74
CA ASP A 128 8.57 15.64 -20.29
C ASP A 128 10.01 16.12 -20.13
N GLN A 129 10.71 15.66 -19.07
CA GLN A 129 12.13 15.89 -18.82
C GLN A 129 12.76 14.66 -18.15
N GLY A 130 14.08 14.56 -18.28
CA GLY A 130 14.85 13.48 -17.68
C GLY A 130 15.00 12.27 -18.60
N SER A 131 15.55 11.17 -18.05
CA SER A 131 15.78 9.94 -18.80
C SER A 131 15.68 8.71 -17.92
N ILE A 132 15.32 7.57 -18.54
CA ILE A 132 15.28 6.25 -17.93
C ILE A 132 16.37 5.42 -18.59
N LEU A 133 17.25 4.85 -17.79
CA LEU A 133 18.35 4.01 -18.26
C LEU A 133 18.18 2.60 -17.69
N LEU A 134 18.41 1.59 -18.54
CA LEU A 134 18.51 0.20 -18.16
C LEU A 134 19.94 -0.28 -18.53
N HIS A 135 20.66 -0.87 -17.60
CA HIS A 135 22.08 -1.23 -17.78
C HIS A 135 22.98 -0.05 -18.24
N GLY A 136 22.58 1.18 -17.90
CA GLY A 136 23.31 2.40 -18.29
C GLY A 136 22.99 2.93 -19.69
N GLU A 137 22.14 2.24 -20.47
CA GLU A 137 21.68 2.65 -21.79
C GLU A 137 20.23 3.18 -21.71
N PRO A 138 19.86 4.20 -22.50
CA PRO A 138 18.46 4.66 -22.58
C PRO A 138 17.52 3.53 -22.98
N ILE A 139 16.40 3.40 -22.28
CA ILE A 139 15.46 2.32 -22.51
C ILE A 139 14.71 2.51 -23.83
N ASP A 140 14.75 1.49 -24.70
CA ASP A 140 13.88 1.40 -25.88
C ASP A 140 12.71 0.44 -25.58
N HIS A 141 11.57 0.97 -25.16
CA HIS A 141 10.38 0.19 -24.79
C HIS A 141 9.83 -0.69 -25.92
N ARG A 142 10.18 -0.43 -27.17
CA ARG A 142 9.71 -1.22 -28.33
C ARG A 142 10.50 -2.52 -28.50
N ARG A 143 11.71 -2.58 -27.98
CA ARG A 143 12.65 -3.70 -28.15
C ARG A 143 13.06 -4.36 -26.84
N ASN A 144 12.56 -3.86 -25.71
CA ASN A 144 13.06 -4.27 -24.41
C ASN A 144 12.05 -5.19 -23.69
N ASN A 145 12.34 -6.50 -23.69
CA ASN A 145 11.59 -7.51 -22.97
C ASN A 145 12.17 -7.75 -21.55
N GLN A 146 13.08 -6.91 -21.07
CA GLN A 146 13.76 -7.09 -19.79
C GLN A 146 13.02 -6.48 -18.60
N LEU A 147 11.97 -5.67 -18.87
CA LEU A 147 11.06 -5.15 -17.84
C LEU A 147 9.70 -5.83 -17.92
N ALA A 148 9.22 -6.34 -16.80
CA ALA A 148 7.85 -6.83 -16.68
C ALA A 148 7.08 -6.08 -15.61
N PHE A 149 5.77 -5.96 -15.83
CA PHE A 149 4.85 -5.24 -14.95
C PHE A 149 3.72 -6.16 -14.53
N ILE A 150 3.46 -6.21 -13.23
CA ILE A 150 2.32 -6.89 -12.65
C ILE A 150 1.43 -5.81 -12.04
N HIS A 151 0.30 -5.58 -12.70
CA HIS A 151 -0.72 -4.64 -12.25
C HIS A 151 -1.65 -5.30 -11.23
N GLN A 152 -2.42 -4.49 -10.53
CA GLN A 152 -3.35 -4.92 -9.49
C GLN A 152 -4.41 -5.94 -10.00
N ASP A 153 -4.82 -5.85 -11.26
CA ASP A 153 -5.75 -6.77 -11.94
C ASP A 153 -5.06 -7.98 -12.59
N HIS A 154 -3.73 -8.13 -12.39
CA HIS A 154 -2.86 -9.16 -12.96
C HIS A 154 -2.77 -9.18 -14.50
N GLY A 155 -3.68 -8.54 -15.22
CA GLY A 155 -3.73 -8.49 -16.69
C GLY A 155 -3.82 -9.89 -17.33
N LEU A 156 -4.41 -10.86 -16.65
CA LEU A 156 -4.66 -12.20 -17.18
C LEU A 156 -5.99 -12.21 -17.95
N ILE A 157 -6.08 -13.09 -18.95
CA ILE A 157 -7.32 -13.32 -19.70
C ILE A 157 -8.03 -14.53 -19.10
N ASP A 158 -9.15 -14.27 -18.41
CA ASP A 158 -9.89 -15.26 -17.63
C ASP A 158 -10.40 -16.45 -18.44
N THR A 159 -10.77 -16.23 -19.71
CA THR A 159 -11.30 -17.25 -20.61
C THR A 159 -10.23 -18.12 -21.28
N MET A 160 -8.96 -17.81 -21.06
CA MET A 160 -7.82 -18.56 -21.57
C MET A 160 -7.22 -19.46 -20.51
N THR A 161 -6.55 -20.53 -20.95
CA THR A 161 -5.77 -21.41 -20.09
C THR A 161 -4.50 -20.71 -19.57
N ILE A 162 -3.89 -21.25 -18.53
CA ILE A 162 -2.61 -20.77 -18.01
C ILE A 162 -1.53 -20.80 -19.11
N ALA A 163 -1.46 -21.91 -19.86
CA ALA A 163 -0.49 -22.05 -20.94
C ALA A 163 -0.66 -20.99 -22.02
N GLU A 164 -1.89 -20.69 -22.41
CA GLU A 164 -2.19 -19.64 -23.39
C GLU A 164 -1.83 -18.26 -22.87
N ASN A 165 -2.15 -17.94 -21.61
CA ASN A 165 -1.78 -16.66 -20.97
C ASN A 165 -0.25 -16.46 -20.92
N ILE A 166 0.52 -17.50 -20.66
CA ILE A 166 1.98 -17.44 -20.67
C ILE A 166 2.48 -17.30 -22.12
N ALA A 167 1.97 -18.10 -23.05
CA ALA A 167 2.38 -18.07 -24.45
C ALA A 167 2.04 -16.78 -25.19
N LEU A 168 1.00 -16.04 -24.77
CA LEU A 168 0.70 -14.71 -25.33
C LEU A 168 1.87 -13.75 -25.22
N VAL A 169 2.69 -13.89 -24.19
CA VAL A 169 3.78 -12.97 -23.88
C VAL A 169 5.13 -13.54 -24.31
N SER A 170 5.38 -14.83 -24.03
CA SER A 170 6.62 -15.52 -24.42
C SER A 170 6.68 -15.95 -25.89
N GLY A 171 5.53 -15.97 -26.56
CA GLY A 171 5.34 -16.55 -27.89
C GLY A 171 4.86 -18.00 -27.82
N TYR A 172 4.08 -18.41 -28.83
CA TYR A 172 3.68 -19.81 -28.98
C TYR A 172 4.80 -20.62 -29.66
N ASP A 173 5.18 -21.75 -29.07
CA ASP A 173 6.08 -22.68 -29.73
C ASP A 173 5.44 -23.21 -31.04
N ARG A 174 6.23 -23.32 -32.09
CA ARG A 174 5.75 -23.73 -33.41
C ARG A 174 6.52 -24.90 -33.97
N ALA A 175 5.80 -25.87 -34.55
CA ALA A 175 6.33 -26.96 -35.32
C ALA A 175 5.63 -26.98 -36.69
N LEU A 176 6.40 -27.00 -37.78
CA LEU A 176 5.90 -27.00 -39.19
C LEU A 176 4.93 -25.83 -39.48
N GLY A 177 5.12 -24.69 -38.86
CA GLY A 177 4.28 -23.49 -39.05
C GLY A 177 2.99 -23.47 -38.23
N MET A 178 2.64 -24.55 -37.54
CA MET A 178 1.50 -24.64 -36.62
C MET A 178 1.94 -24.51 -35.16
N ILE A 179 1.00 -24.18 -34.26
CA ILE A 179 1.27 -24.11 -32.81
C ILE A 179 1.52 -25.53 -32.30
N ASP A 180 2.67 -25.75 -31.66
CA ASP A 180 2.97 -26.97 -30.91
C ASP A 180 2.46 -26.84 -29.47
N TRP A 181 1.24 -27.27 -29.23
CA TRP A 181 0.60 -27.23 -27.92
C TRP A 181 1.31 -28.07 -26.85
N ARG A 182 2.04 -29.13 -27.25
CA ARG A 182 2.80 -29.94 -26.29
C ARG A 182 4.00 -29.14 -25.76
N SER A 183 4.77 -28.53 -26.64
CA SER A 183 5.92 -27.70 -26.27
C SER A 183 5.47 -26.47 -25.49
N THR A 184 4.38 -25.79 -25.93
CA THR A 184 3.80 -24.64 -25.26
C THR A 184 3.39 -24.97 -23.82
N ARG A 185 2.76 -26.12 -23.56
CA ARG A 185 2.41 -26.56 -22.19
C ARG A 185 3.66 -26.84 -21.35
N GLN A 186 4.65 -27.54 -21.90
CA GLN A 186 5.91 -27.79 -21.18
C GLN A 186 6.66 -26.50 -20.83
N HIS A 187 6.60 -25.48 -21.69
CA HIS A 187 7.14 -24.16 -21.39
C HIS A 187 6.38 -23.50 -20.22
N ALA A 188 5.05 -23.58 -20.24
CA ALA A 188 4.23 -23.08 -19.15
C ALA A 188 4.50 -23.81 -17.82
N GLU A 189 4.62 -25.14 -17.83
CA GLU A 189 4.99 -25.95 -16.65
C GLU A 189 6.30 -25.47 -16.02
N ARG A 190 7.35 -25.29 -16.83
CA ARG A 190 8.65 -24.76 -16.34
C ARG A 190 8.51 -23.36 -15.74
N SER A 191 7.71 -22.50 -16.38
CA SER A 191 7.49 -21.13 -15.86
C SER A 191 6.75 -21.15 -14.52
N LEU A 192 5.79 -22.07 -14.34
CA LEU A 192 5.07 -22.28 -13.08
C LEU A 192 5.99 -22.86 -11.99
N GLU A 193 6.89 -23.78 -12.35
CA GLU A 193 7.88 -24.33 -11.42
C GLU A 193 8.80 -23.23 -10.83
N HIS A 194 9.15 -22.21 -11.62
CA HIS A 194 9.96 -21.07 -11.14
C HIS A 194 9.31 -20.28 -10.00
N VAL A 195 7.98 -20.29 -9.92
CA VAL A 195 7.21 -19.67 -8.84
C VAL A 195 6.67 -20.66 -7.81
N GLY A 196 7.14 -21.92 -7.87
CA GLY A 196 6.73 -22.97 -6.94
C GLY A 196 5.25 -23.36 -7.05
N LEU A 197 4.60 -23.10 -8.21
CA LEU A 197 3.20 -23.44 -8.46
C LEU A 197 3.11 -24.72 -9.27
N ARG A 198 2.53 -25.77 -8.66
CA ARG A 198 2.27 -27.05 -9.32
C ARG A 198 0.78 -27.17 -9.65
N ILE A 199 0.42 -26.73 -10.84
CA ILE A 199 -0.95 -26.75 -11.35
C ILE A 199 -0.92 -27.14 -12.83
N ASP A 200 -1.97 -27.80 -13.32
CA ASP A 200 -2.10 -28.15 -14.73
C ASP A 200 -2.24 -26.87 -15.57
N PRO A 201 -1.31 -26.61 -16.53
CA PRO A 201 -1.35 -25.41 -17.36
C PRO A 201 -2.55 -25.36 -18.33
N THR A 202 -3.35 -26.41 -18.43
CA THR A 202 -4.57 -26.45 -19.25
C THR A 202 -5.82 -25.91 -18.55
N ILE A 203 -5.72 -25.64 -17.24
CA ILE A 203 -6.82 -25.03 -16.47
C ILE A 203 -7.03 -23.57 -16.91
N ASN A 204 -8.29 -23.14 -17.00
CA ASN A 204 -8.64 -21.75 -17.27
C ASN A 204 -8.28 -20.85 -16.09
N VAL A 205 -7.86 -19.62 -16.39
CA VAL A 205 -7.53 -18.65 -15.36
C VAL A 205 -8.76 -18.29 -14.50
N SER A 206 -9.99 -18.36 -15.05
CA SER A 206 -11.25 -18.19 -14.30
C SER A 206 -11.37 -19.12 -13.08
N ASP A 207 -10.82 -20.31 -13.16
CA ASP A 207 -10.98 -21.36 -12.15
C ASP A 207 -9.92 -21.29 -11.03
N LEU A 208 -8.96 -20.36 -11.17
CA LEU A 208 -7.89 -20.14 -10.21
C LEU A 208 -8.33 -19.30 -9.02
N SER A 209 -7.79 -19.61 -7.85
CA SER A 209 -7.83 -18.72 -6.69
C SER A 209 -7.07 -17.41 -6.95
N ARG A 210 -7.33 -16.38 -6.15
CA ARG A 210 -6.63 -15.09 -6.28
C ARG A 210 -5.11 -15.23 -6.14
N THR A 211 -4.64 -16.07 -5.24
CA THR A 211 -3.22 -16.36 -5.03
C THR A 211 -2.59 -17.04 -6.23
N GLU A 212 -3.26 -18.05 -6.79
CA GLU A 212 -2.78 -18.73 -7.99
C GLU A 212 -2.72 -17.79 -9.18
N ARG A 213 -3.70 -16.91 -9.36
CA ARG A 213 -3.69 -15.86 -10.39
C ARG A 213 -2.46 -14.94 -10.25
N SER A 214 -2.15 -14.49 -9.04
CA SER A 214 -0.95 -13.67 -8.78
C SER A 214 0.33 -14.42 -9.17
N LEU A 215 0.47 -15.69 -8.77
CA LEU A 215 1.64 -16.50 -9.10
C LEU A 215 1.73 -16.80 -10.61
N VAL A 216 0.61 -17.03 -11.28
CA VAL A 216 0.57 -17.19 -12.75
C VAL A 216 0.99 -15.92 -13.46
N ALA A 217 0.57 -14.73 -12.98
CA ALA A 217 1.02 -13.45 -13.54
C ALA A 217 2.53 -13.26 -13.41
N ILE A 218 3.11 -13.67 -12.27
CA ILE A 218 4.57 -13.65 -12.06
C ILE A 218 5.25 -14.66 -12.99
N ALA A 219 4.75 -15.91 -13.08
CA ALA A 219 5.29 -16.92 -13.96
C ALA A 219 5.29 -16.47 -15.43
N ARG A 220 4.19 -15.82 -15.87
CA ARG A 220 4.08 -15.22 -17.21
C ARG A 220 5.14 -14.14 -17.43
N ALA A 221 5.36 -13.27 -16.46
CA ALA A 221 6.38 -12.24 -16.53
C ALA A 221 7.79 -12.82 -16.65
N LEU A 222 8.09 -13.86 -15.86
CA LEU A 222 9.39 -14.54 -15.87
C LEU A 222 9.67 -15.36 -17.13
N ALA A 223 8.64 -15.79 -17.85
CA ALA A 223 8.79 -16.50 -19.12
C ALA A 223 9.53 -15.68 -20.20
N MET A 224 9.64 -14.35 -20.01
CA MET A 224 10.34 -13.41 -20.89
C MET A 224 11.81 -13.16 -20.54
N HIS A 225 12.39 -13.84 -19.54
CA HIS A 225 13.75 -13.58 -19.07
C HIS A 225 13.98 -12.12 -18.63
N VAL A 226 13.15 -11.65 -17.73
CA VAL A 226 13.20 -10.26 -17.25
C VAL A 226 14.33 -10.04 -16.25
N ASP A 227 15.00 -8.89 -16.35
CA ASP A 227 15.96 -8.42 -15.35
C ASP A 227 15.27 -7.58 -14.27
N VAL A 228 14.14 -6.95 -14.59
CA VAL A 228 13.41 -6.04 -13.69
C VAL A 228 11.93 -6.40 -13.64
N LEU A 229 11.40 -6.51 -12.42
CA LEU A 229 9.99 -6.76 -12.16
C LEU A 229 9.38 -5.59 -11.37
N VAL A 230 8.31 -5.01 -11.89
CA VAL A 230 7.54 -3.97 -11.19
C VAL A 230 6.22 -4.58 -10.74
N LEU A 231 5.95 -4.54 -9.43
CA LEU A 231 4.74 -5.09 -8.82
C LEU A 231 3.93 -3.94 -8.22
N ASP A 232 2.70 -3.76 -8.70
CA ASP A 232 1.79 -2.70 -8.24
C ASP A 232 0.71 -3.31 -7.35
N GLU A 233 0.85 -3.13 -6.03
CA GLU A 233 -0.03 -3.65 -4.97
C GLU A 233 -0.34 -5.16 -5.09
N PRO A 234 0.65 -6.05 -5.23
CA PRO A 234 0.41 -7.45 -5.56
C PRO A 234 -0.30 -8.25 -4.46
N THR A 235 -0.39 -7.71 -3.25
CA THR A 235 -0.99 -8.36 -2.07
C THR A 235 -2.37 -7.81 -1.71
N ALA A 236 -2.87 -6.77 -2.40
CA ALA A 236 -4.10 -6.06 -2.03
C ALA A 236 -5.33 -6.98 -1.94
N SER A 237 -5.36 -8.06 -2.71
CA SER A 237 -6.48 -9.01 -2.75
C SER A 237 -6.17 -10.37 -2.12
N LEU A 238 -4.98 -10.54 -1.51
CA LEU A 238 -4.53 -11.84 -0.97
C LEU A 238 -4.86 -11.98 0.52
N PRO A 239 -5.26 -13.19 0.97
CA PRO A 239 -5.28 -13.54 2.38
C PRO A 239 -3.87 -13.49 2.99
N THR A 240 -3.76 -13.19 4.29
CA THR A 240 -2.46 -13.03 4.97
C THR A 240 -1.57 -14.27 4.87
N ALA A 241 -2.16 -15.47 4.92
CA ALA A 241 -1.42 -16.72 4.78
C ALA A 241 -0.77 -16.91 3.39
N ASP A 242 -1.34 -16.29 2.36
CA ASP A 242 -0.85 -16.41 0.98
C ASP A 242 0.20 -15.35 0.65
N VAL A 243 0.23 -14.24 1.41
CA VAL A 243 1.23 -13.17 1.27
C VAL A 243 2.64 -13.70 1.51
N ASP A 244 2.83 -14.53 2.53
CA ASP A 244 4.14 -15.10 2.86
C ASP A 244 4.67 -16.00 1.73
N ARG A 245 3.78 -16.79 1.08
CA ARG A 245 4.13 -17.59 -0.09
C ARG A 245 4.58 -16.72 -1.28
N LEU A 246 3.90 -15.60 -1.52
CA LEU A 246 4.33 -14.63 -2.54
C LEU A 246 5.71 -14.08 -2.20
N PHE A 247 5.96 -13.71 -0.95
CA PHE A 247 7.25 -13.17 -0.52
C PHE A 247 8.39 -14.17 -0.68
N ASP A 248 8.15 -15.47 -0.46
CA ASP A 248 9.16 -16.50 -0.69
C ASP A 248 9.55 -16.57 -2.17
N VAL A 249 8.58 -16.46 -3.08
CA VAL A 249 8.86 -16.36 -4.52
C VAL A 249 9.69 -15.12 -4.85
N LEU A 250 9.33 -13.95 -4.32
CA LEU A 250 10.07 -12.71 -4.57
C LEU A 250 11.49 -12.78 -4.01
N ARG A 251 11.71 -13.37 -2.82
CA ARG A 251 13.06 -13.60 -2.27
C ARG A 251 13.90 -14.49 -3.18
N HIS A 252 13.32 -15.57 -3.68
CA HIS A 252 14.01 -16.46 -4.63
C HIS A 252 14.39 -15.74 -5.93
N LEU A 253 13.54 -14.89 -6.47
CA LEU A 253 13.83 -14.08 -7.64
C LEU A 253 14.95 -13.05 -7.37
N ARG A 254 14.94 -12.42 -6.18
CA ARG A 254 16.01 -11.53 -5.74
C ARG A 254 17.36 -12.24 -5.72
N GLU A 255 17.43 -13.45 -5.18
CA GLU A 255 18.65 -14.29 -5.15
C GLU A 255 19.16 -14.64 -6.54
N ARG A 256 18.26 -14.76 -7.52
CA ARG A 256 18.60 -14.96 -8.93
C ARG A 256 19.06 -13.69 -9.65
N GLY A 257 19.07 -12.56 -8.96
CA GLY A 257 19.54 -11.27 -9.48
C GLY A 257 18.48 -10.42 -10.16
N VAL A 258 17.19 -10.76 -10.06
CA VAL A 258 16.10 -9.91 -10.56
C VAL A 258 15.97 -8.68 -9.67
N GLY A 259 16.03 -7.48 -10.24
CA GLY A 259 15.75 -6.24 -9.54
C GLY A 259 14.23 -5.99 -9.47
N MET A 260 13.72 -5.52 -8.34
CA MET A 260 12.27 -5.35 -8.18
C MET A 260 11.90 -3.96 -7.65
N ILE A 261 10.84 -3.38 -8.22
CA ILE A 261 10.15 -2.22 -7.65
C ILE A 261 8.81 -2.72 -7.11
N TYR A 262 8.66 -2.67 -5.79
CA TYR A 262 7.50 -3.15 -5.07
C TYR A 262 6.66 -1.99 -4.58
N VAL A 263 5.52 -1.74 -5.23
CA VAL A 263 4.62 -0.64 -4.86
C VAL A 263 3.57 -1.15 -3.89
N THR A 264 3.49 -0.53 -2.75
CA THR A 264 2.52 -0.85 -1.71
C THR A 264 2.17 0.38 -0.88
N HIS A 265 1.04 0.32 -0.20
CA HIS A 265 0.68 1.25 0.87
C HIS A 265 0.79 0.59 2.26
N ARG A 266 1.17 -0.69 2.33
CA ARG A 266 1.29 -1.50 3.55
C ARG A 266 2.73 -1.49 4.05
N ILE A 267 2.95 -0.79 5.15
CA ILE A 267 4.30 -0.59 5.71
C ILE A 267 4.88 -1.88 6.29
N ASP A 268 4.02 -2.75 6.85
CA ASP A 268 4.41 -4.07 7.36
C ASP A 268 5.07 -4.95 6.29
N GLU A 269 4.60 -4.88 5.06
CA GLU A 269 5.17 -5.60 3.92
C GLU A 269 6.58 -5.12 3.56
N VAL A 270 6.81 -3.80 3.65
CA VAL A 270 8.12 -3.20 3.36
C VAL A 270 9.22 -3.80 4.23
N PHE A 271 8.96 -3.94 5.54
CA PHE A 271 9.92 -4.52 6.48
C PHE A 271 10.15 -6.03 6.27
N LYS A 272 9.21 -6.73 5.63
CA LYS A 272 9.31 -8.17 5.36
C LYS A 272 10.11 -8.50 4.10
N ILE A 273 10.05 -7.63 3.07
CA ILE A 273 10.56 -8.00 1.74
C ILE A 273 11.56 -7.01 1.14
N ALA A 274 11.51 -5.72 1.47
CA ALA A 274 12.30 -4.70 0.78
C ALA A 274 13.69 -4.50 1.40
N ASP A 275 14.66 -4.20 0.55
CA ASP A 275 16.02 -3.79 0.95
C ASP A 275 16.09 -2.26 1.15
N ARG A 276 15.44 -1.52 0.26
CA ARG A 276 15.36 -0.05 0.31
C ARG A 276 13.92 0.41 0.17
N VAL A 277 13.63 1.56 0.72
CA VAL A 277 12.33 2.23 0.62
C VAL A 277 12.50 3.61 0.02
N ALA A 278 11.64 3.94 -0.93
CA ALA A 278 11.51 5.25 -1.56
C ALA A 278 10.10 5.77 -1.28
N VAL A 279 9.98 6.94 -0.67
CA VAL A 279 8.68 7.55 -0.34
C VAL A 279 8.40 8.69 -1.30
N MET A 280 7.26 8.61 -2.01
CA MET A 280 6.75 9.66 -2.88
C MET A 280 5.65 10.46 -2.19
N ARG A 281 5.70 11.79 -2.33
CA ARG A 281 4.65 12.71 -1.92
C ARG A 281 4.59 13.92 -2.86
N ASP A 282 3.40 14.30 -3.30
CA ASP A 282 3.16 15.43 -4.22
C ASP A 282 4.08 15.41 -5.46
N GLY A 283 4.23 14.23 -6.07
CA GLY A 283 5.05 14.02 -7.26
C GLY A 283 6.56 13.96 -7.02
N ARG A 284 7.06 14.09 -5.79
CA ARG A 284 8.49 14.10 -5.45
C ARG A 284 8.91 12.90 -4.61
N LEU A 285 10.16 12.52 -4.71
CA LEU A 285 10.80 11.63 -3.74
C LEU A 285 11.18 12.44 -2.48
N VAL A 286 10.50 12.15 -1.36
CA VAL A 286 10.75 12.80 -0.06
C VAL A 286 11.96 12.18 0.61
N THR A 287 12.09 10.86 0.53
CA THR A 287 13.22 10.13 1.12
C THR A 287 13.48 8.82 0.38
N THR A 288 14.73 8.40 0.40
CA THR A 288 15.14 7.06 -0.03
C THR A 288 16.14 6.54 1.00
N ARG A 289 15.82 5.40 1.67
CA ARG A 289 16.62 4.84 2.77
C ARG A 289 16.72 3.32 2.69
N ASN A 290 17.68 2.73 3.38
CA ASN A 290 17.69 1.31 3.64
C ASN A 290 16.63 0.95 4.67
N VAL A 291 15.90 -0.14 4.46
CA VAL A 291 14.83 -0.56 5.38
C VAL A 291 15.40 -0.88 6.76
N SER A 292 16.63 -1.46 6.82
CA SER A 292 17.32 -1.78 8.07
C SER A 292 17.65 -0.56 8.96
N GLU A 293 17.65 0.64 8.39
CA GLU A 293 17.98 1.91 9.05
C GLU A 293 16.76 2.79 9.29
N THR A 294 15.56 2.24 9.11
CA THR A 294 14.31 3.01 9.11
C THR A 294 13.30 2.36 10.04
N SER A 295 12.53 3.17 10.75
CA SER A 295 11.42 2.73 11.59
C SER A 295 10.06 2.96 10.91
N THR A 296 9.03 2.22 11.36
CA THR A 296 7.64 2.40 10.91
C THR A 296 7.18 3.85 11.10
N GLY A 297 7.51 4.48 12.25
CA GLY A 297 7.16 5.87 12.53
C GLY A 297 7.75 6.85 11.53
N GLU A 298 9.03 6.71 11.20
CA GLU A 298 9.71 7.58 10.21
C GLU A 298 9.12 7.44 8.80
N LEU A 299 8.70 6.22 8.41
CA LEU A 299 8.04 6.02 7.12
C LEU A 299 6.67 6.70 7.08
N VAL A 300 5.88 6.55 8.15
CA VAL A 300 4.58 7.23 8.26
C VAL A 300 4.77 8.74 8.22
N ASP A 301 5.73 9.28 8.97
CA ASP A 301 6.05 10.72 8.96
C ASP A 301 6.44 11.22 7.56
N ALA A 302 7.24 10.44 6.83
CA ALA A 302 7.63 10.77 5.46
C ALA A 302 6.44 10.74 4.48
N ILE A 303 5.55 9.75 4.62
CA ILE A 303 4.34 9.63 3.78
C ILE A 303 3.39 10.78 4.06
N VAL A 304 3.04 11.01 5.33
CA VAL A 304 2.03 11.99 5.76
C VAL A 304 2.58 13.43 5.74
N GLY A 305 3.88 13.61 5.90
CA GLY A 305 4.53 14.93 5.90
C GLY A 305 4.45 15.69 7.22
N ARG A 306 3.99 15.03 8.27
CA ARG A 306 3.92 15.56 9.65
C ARG A 306 4.19 14.43 10.64
N PRO A 307 4.80 14.72 11.80
CA PRO A 307 5.09 13.70 12.80
C PRO A 307 3.82 12.96 13.24
N LEU A 308 3.91 11.63 13.32
CA LEU A 308 2.81 10.79 13.80
C LEU A 308 2.34 11.22 15.19
N SER A 309 3.27 11.64 16.07
CA SER A 309 2.98 12.21 17.38
C SER A 309 2.13 13.48 17.35
N ALA A 310 2.17 14.25 16.24
CA ALA A 310 1.33 15.43 16.05
C ALA A 310 -0.07 15.06 15.53
N VAL A 311 -0.23 13.86 14.95
CA VAL A 311 -1.51 13.33 14.44
C VAL A 311 -2.26 12.60 15.54
N PHE A 312 -1.54 11.85 16.38
CA PHE A 312 -2.09 11.17 17.54
C PHE A 312 -2.03 12.08 18.77
N ILE A 313 -2.76 13.19 18.73
CA ILE A 313 -3.08 13.92 19.95
C ILE A 313 -3.85 12.93 20.81
N ARG A 314 -3.30 12.59 22.00
CA ARG A 314 -4.00 11.76 22.97
C ARG A 314 -5.41 12.30 23.14
N ALA A 315 -6.41 11.44 22.95
CA ALA A 315 -7.77 11.82 23.29
C ALA A 315 -7.80 12.51 24.67
N PRO A 316 -8.56 13.58 24.83
CA PRO A 316 -8.68 14.25 26.13
C PRO A 316 -9.04 13.21 27.20
N LYS A 317 -8.68 13.48 28.46
CA LYS A 317 -9.13 12.60 29.54
C LYS A 317 -10.66 12.54 29.51
N PRO A 318 -11.25 11.34 29.47
CA PRO A 318 -12.70 11.18 29.47
C PRO A 318 -13.32 11.93 30.66
N SER A 319 -14.49 12.52 30.43
CA SER A 319 -15.33 13.06 31.50
C SER A 319 -15.81 11.95 32.43
N SER A 320 -16.29 12.31 33.61
CA SER A 320 -16.95 11.37 34.52
C SER A 320 -18.43 11.10 34.16
N GLU A 321 -19.01 11.87 33.24
CA GLU A 321 -20.41 11.72 32.86
C GLU A 321 -20.58 10.75 31.69
N PRO A 322 -21.38 9.68 31.83
CA PRO A 322 -21.64 8.76 30.72
C PRO A 322 -22.57 9.41 29.69
N LEU A 323 -22.13 9.41 28.44
CA LEU A 323 -22.98 9.83 27.30
C LEU A 323 -23.84 8.68 26.78
N LEU A 324 -23.30 7.46 26.76
CA LEU A 324 -23.98 6.25 26.32
C LEU A 324 -23.84 5.18 27.39
N GLU A 325 -24.93 4.51 27.74
CA GLU A 325 -24.93 3.32 28.58
C GLU A 325 -25.73 2.21 27.90
N LEU A 326 -25.14 1.04 27.81
CA LEU A 326 -25.80 -0.20 27.45
C LEU A 326 -25.96 -1.05 28.72
N ARG A 327 -27.16 -1.55 28.97
CA ARG A 327 -27.46 -2.37 30.14
C ARG A 327 -28.15 -3.66 29.71
N GLY A 328 -27.43 -4.77 29.69
CA GLY A 328 -27.92 -6.08 29.31
C GLY A 328 -28.46 -6.13 27.89
N VAL A 329 -27.86 -5.38 26.94
CA VAL A 329 -28.31 -5.36 25.55
C VAL A 329 -27.99 -6.69 24.88
N GLN A 330 -29.04 -7.37 24.42
CA GLN A 330 -28.95 -8.65 23.73
C GLN A 330 -29.42 -8.55 22.27
N LEU A 331 -28.67 -9.13 21.34
CA LEU A 331 -28.87 -9.08 19.89
C LEU A 331 -28.69 -10.48 19.29
N GLY A 332 -29.79 -11.10 18.88
CA GLY A 332 -29.72 -12.44 18.28
C GLY A 332 -28.94 -13.44 19.17
N ALA A 333 -27.86 -13.99 18.65
CA ALA A 333 -26.98 -14.91 19.35
C ALA A 333 -25.93 -14.22 20.26
N LEU A 334 -25.83 -12.88 20.23
CA LEU A 334 -24.91 -12.14 21.10
C LEU A 334 -25.36 -12.24 22.55
N LYS A 335 -24.45 -12.61 23.46
CA LYS A 335 -24.71 -12.58 24.89
C LYS A 335 -24.98 -11.15 25.37
N PRO A 336 -25.71 -10.96 26.49
CA PRO A 336 -26.02 -9.62 27.00
C PRO A 336 -24.76 -8.77 27.25
N VAL A 337 -24.73 -7.58 26.65
CA VAL A 337 -23.61 -6.64 26.75
C VAL A 337 -23.99 -5.46 27.63
N SER A 338 -23.09 -5.08 28.54
CA SER A 338 -23.22 -3.91 29.40
C SER A 338 -21.92 -3.14 29.47
N PHE A 339 -21.95 -1.87 29.09
CA PHE A 339 -20.83 -0.93 29.27
C PHE A 339 -21.34 0.51 29.20
N SER A 340 -20.48 1.46 29.60
CA SER A 340 -20.73 2.90 29.45
C SER A 340 -19.62 3.56 28.66
N ALA A 341 -19.97 4.58 27.84
CA ALA A 341 -19.04 5.43 27.12
C ALA A 341 -19.14 6.87 27.62
N MET A 342 -17.98 7.45 27.93
CA MET A 342 -17.89 8.79 28.51
C MET A 342 -17.70 9.88 27.43
N ALA A 343 -18.00 11.14 27.77
CA ALA A 343 -17.66 12.25 26.91
C ALA A 343 -16.14 12.37 26.73
N GLY A 344 -15.69 12.58 25.49
CA GLY A 344 -14.28 12.64 25.13
C GLY A 344 -13.58 11.27 25.06
N GLU A 345 -14.33 10.15 25.03
CA GLU A 345 -13.79 8.79 25.02
C GLU A 345 -13.90 8.15 23.64
N ILE A 346 -12.86 7.42 23.24
CA ILE A 346 -12.89 6.45 22.14
C ILE A 346 -12.88 5.05 22.73
N ILE A 347 -13.90 4.26 22.40
CA ILE A 347 -14.02 2.86 22.79
C ILE A 347 -13.88 1.99 21.56
N GLY A 348 -12.97 1.01 21.59
CA GLY A 348 -12.86 -0.05 20.61
C GLY A 348 -13.81 -1.20 20.94
N LEU A 349 -14.68 -1.55 20.00
CA LEU A 349 -15.44 -2.81 20.01
C LEU A 349 -14.78 -3.69 18.95
N THR A 350 -14.03 -4.71 19.36
CA THR A 350 -13.16 -5.45 18.44
C THR A 350 -13.28 -6.95 18.59
N GLY A 351 -12.91 -7.68 17.55
CA GLY A 351 -12.93 -9.12 17.49
C GLY A 351 -12.66 -9.61 16.07
N LEU A 352 -12.60 -10.92 15.88
CA LEU A 352 -12.55 -11.48 14.53
C LEU A 352 -13.87 -11.20 13.79
N ARG A 353 -13.84 -11.20 12.46
CA ARG A 353 -15.06 -11.01 11.65
C ARG A 353 -16.14 -12.02 12.07
N GLY A 354 -17.36 -11.52 12.30
CA GLY A 354 -18.48 -12.33 12.78
C GLY A 354 -18.45 -12.63 14.29
N ALA A 355 -17.56 -12.00 15.06
CA ALA A 355 -17.54 -12.13 16.50
C ALA A 355 -18.74 -11.46 17.21
N GLY A 356 -19.50 -10.61 16.50
CA GLY A 356 -20.73 -9.99 16.96
C GLY A 356 -20.62 -8.53 17.39
N HIS A 357 -19.41 -7.96 17.47
CA HIS A 357 -19.19 -6.56 17.81
C HIS A 357 -19.85 -5.61 16.79
N GLU A 358 -19.88 -5.99 15.52
CA GLU A 358 -20.50 -5.21 14.42
C GLU A 358 -22.01 -5.00 14.65
N LEU A 359 -22.67 -5.99 15.25
CA LEU A 359 -24.11 -5.94 15.51
C LEU A 359 -24.48 -4.83 16.50
N LEU A 360 -23.61 -4.51 17.45
CA LEU A 360 -23.86 -3.47 18.47
C LEU A 360 -23.97 -2.08 17.82
N GLY A 361 -23.11 -1.72 16.91
CA GLY A 361 -23.18 -0.45 16.18
C GLY A 361 -24.50 -0.32 15.42
N ARG A 362 -24.89 -1.37 14.71
CA ARG A 362 -26.15 -1.41 13.95
C ARG A 362 -27.40 -1.36 14.86
N ALA A 363 -27.34 -1.95 16.05
CA ALA A 363 -28.41 -1.85 17.03
C ALA A 363 -28.52 -0.47 17.68
N ILE A 364 -27.39 0.14 18.02
CA ILE A 364 -27.32 1.51 18.55
C ILE A 364 -27.82 2.50 17.49
N ALA A 365 -27.58 2.23 16.21
CA ALA A 365 -28.09 3.00 15.08
C ALA A 365 -29.59 2.73 14.79
N GLY A 366 -30.22 1.76 15.44
CA GLY A 366 -31.63 1.38 15.18
C GLY A 366 -31.83 0.68 13.84
N ILE A 367 -30.79 0.11 13.25
CA ILE A 367 -30.86 -0.64 11.97
C ILE A 367 -31.36 -2.05 12.23
N ILE A 368 -30.89 -2.67 13.33
CA ILE A 368 -31.36 -3.99 13.78
C ILE A 368 -32.04 -3.87 15.14
N PRO A 369 -33.12 -4.64 15.39
CA PRO A 369 -33.80 -4.61 16.67
C PRO A 369 -32.99 -5.33 17.75
N ARG A 370 -33.02 -4.81 19.00
CA ARG A 370 -32.54 -5.54 20.16
C ARG A 370 -33.63 -6.46 20.72
N ALA A 371 -33.26 -7.60 21.24
CA ALA A 371 -34.17 -8.51 21.88
C ALA A 371 -34.53 -8.06 23.31
N HIS A 372 -33.49 -7.69 24.09
CA HIS A 372 -33.58 -7.29 25.49
C HIS A 372 -32.63 -6.17 25.84
N GLY A 373 -32.73 -5.63 27.06
CA GLY A 373 -31.85 -4.62 27.62
C GLY A 373 -32.27 -3.18 27.35
N ASP A 374 -31.54 -2.24 27.94
CA ASP A 374 -31.78 -0.82 27.89
C ASP A 374 -30.59 -0.07 27.30
N ILE A 375 -30.88 0.92 26.47
CA ILE A 375 -29.90 1.91 26.01
C ILE A 375 -30.27 3.26 26.61
N ARG A 376 -29.27 3.94 27.20
CA ARG A 376 -29.44 5.29 27.73
C ARG A 376 -28.45 6.24 27.08
N ILE A 377 -28.94 7.45 26.79
CA ILE A 377 -28.13 8.56 26.27
C ILE A 377 -28.30 9.73 27.22
N ARG A 378 -27.20 10.23 27.77
CA ARG A 378 -27.19 11.24 28.85
C ARG A 378 -28.12 10.86 30.01
N GLY A 379 -28.03 9.59 30.44
CA GLY A 379 -28.81 9.03 31.53
C GLY A 379 -30.29 8.74 31.20
N ARG A 380 -30.81 9.23 30.05
CA ARG A 380 -32.21 9.02 29.65
C ARG A 380 -32.34 7.73 28.83
N ARG A 381 -33.31 6.90 29.21
CA ARG A 381 -33.66 5.70 28.42
C ARG A 381 -34.18 6.12 27.04
N VAL A 382 -33.64 5.53 25.97
CA VAL A 382 -34.02 5.79 24.59
C VAL A 382 -34.51 4.53 23.89
N VAL A 383 -35.47 4.70 22.99
CA VAL A 383 -35.91 3.62 22.11
C VAL A 383 -35.30 3.86 20.73
N LEU A 384 -34.42 2.94 20.32
CA LEU A 384 -33.70 3.02 19.04
C LEU A 384 -34.23 1.91 18.11
N GLY A 385 -35.49 2.08 17.63
CA GLY A 385 -36.12 1.13 16.74
C GLY A 385 -36.01 1.50 15.26
N SER A 386 -35.38 2.64 14.96
CA SER A 386 -35.12 3.09 13.58
C SER A 386 -33.96 4.08 13.54
N PRO A 387 -33.28 4.22 12.40
CA PRO A 387 -32.19 5.20 12.23
C PRO A 387 -32.64 6.64 12.52
N ARG A 388 -33.88 6.97 12.17
CA ARG A 388 -34.48 8.29 12.47
C ARG A 388 -34.55 8.56 13.98
N GLN A 389 -34.90 7.56 14.77
CA GLN A 389 -34.97 7.68 16.24
C GLN A 389 -33.53 7.79 16.83
N ALA A 390 -32.56 7.04 16.29
CA ALA A 390 -31.17 7.13 16.69
C ALA A 390 -30.59 8.53 16.44
N ILE A 391 -30.78 9.08 15.25
CA ILE A 391 -30.36 10.45 14.91
C ILE A 391 -31.03 11.48 15.84
N ALA A 392 -32.33 11.35 16.10
CA ALA A 392 -33.05 12.25 17.01
C ALA A 392 -32.55 12.14 18.47
N ALA A 393 -32.03 10.98 18.87
CA ALA A 393 -31.41 10.76 20.16
C ALA A 393 -29.93 11.24 20.22
N GLY A 394 -29.37 11.72 19.12
CA GLY A 394 -27.99 12.20 19.03
C GLY A 394 -26.96 11.09 18.73
N VAL A 395 -27.36 10.05 18.03
CA VAL A 395 -26.49 8.95 17.55
C VAL A 395 -26.29 9.06 16.05
N THR A 396 -25.07 8.95 15.59
CA THR A 396 -24.71 8.79 14.19
C THR A 396 -23.94 7.50 14.00
N PHE A 397 -24.30 6.74 12.97
CA PHE A 397 -23.62 5.51 12.55
C PHE A 397 -23.02 5.71 11.16
N ILE A 398 -21.79 5.23 11.00
CA ILE A 398 -21.07 5.21 9.73
C ILE A 398 -20.64 3.78 9.48
N THR A 399 -21.15 3.20 8.38
CA THR A 399 -20.93 1.80 8.01
C THR A 399 -19.61 1.60 7.26
N SER A 400 -19.05 0.40 7.35
CA SER A 400 -17.93 -0.06 6.56
C SER A 400 -18.27 -0.22 5.06
N ASN A 401 -19.52 -0.58 4.75
CA ASN A 401 -20.00 -0.76 3.38
C ASN A 401 -20.46 0.58 2.77
N ARG A 402 -19.48 1.47 2.51
CA ARG A 402 -19.75 2.82 2.05
C ARG A 402 -20.45 2.86 0.68
N GLU A 403 -20.12 1.93 -0.23
CA GLU A 403 -20.61 1.96 -1.61
C GLU A 403 -22.09 1.61 -1.72
N GLU A 404 -22.56 0.65 -0.92
CA GLU A 404 -23.95 0.19 -0.95
C GLU A 404 -24.83 0.91 0.08
N GLU A 405 -24.27 1.29 1.24
CA GLU A 405 -25.08 1.81 2.35
C GLU A 405 -24.89 3.31 2.60
N SER A 406 -23.79 3.92 2.14
CA SER A 406 -23.48 5.32 2.49
C SER A 406 -23.46 6.27 1.30
N LEU A 407 -23.09 5.82 0.11
CA LEU A 407 -22.92 6.69 -1.05
C LEU A 407 -24.05 6.52 -2.07
N ALA A 408 -24.40 7.62 -2.73
CA ALA A 408 -25.16 7.63 -3.97
C ALA A 408 -24.17 7.94 -5.11
N PRO A 409 -23.59 6.91 -5.79
CA PRO A 409 -22.43 7.09 -6.67
C PRO A 409 -22.69 7.97 -7.88
N GLY A 410 -23.94 8.05 -8.35
CA GLY A 410 -24.35 8.91 -9.46
C GLY A 410 -24.56 10.39 -9.10
N LEU A 411 -24.53 10.73 -7.81
CA LEU A 411 -24.76 12.09 -7.33
C LEU A 411 -23.42 12.82 -7.09
N THR A 412 -23.51 14.15 -7.04
CA THR A 412 -22.37 15.01 -6.70
C THR A 412 -21.97 14.84 -5.22
N VAL A 413 -20.77 15.30 -4.89
CA VAL A 413 -20.27 15.32 -3.50
C VAL A 413 -21.20 16.13 -2.61
N ARG A 414 -21.67 17.30 -3.08
CA ARG A 414 -22.63 18.15 -2.39
C ARG A 414 -23.92 17.43 -2.07
N GLU A 415 -24.52 16.76 -3.04
CA GLU A 415 -25.76 16.01 -2.87
C GLU A 415 -25.56 14.86 -1.87
N ASN A 416 -24.43 14.17 -1.93
CA ASN A 416 -24.08 13.13 -0.95
C ASN A 416 -23.89 13.69 0.47
N LEU A 417 -23.29 14.88 0.64
CA LEU A 417 -23.13 15.51 1.95
C LEU A 417 -24.48 15.86 2.59
N PHE A 418 -25.44 16.31 1.79
CA PHE A 418 -26.72 16.83 2.26
C PHE A 418 -27.92 15.90 2.05
N ILE A 419 -27.66 14.64 1.66
CA ILE A 419 -28.71 13.62 1.56
C ILE A 419 -29.43 13.38 2.90
N ASN A 420 -28.74 13.58 4.03
CA ASN A 420 -29.32 13.57 5.35
C ASN A 420 -29.73 15.01 5.75
N PRO A 421 -31.04 15.28 5.96
CA PRO A 421 -31.52 16.61 6.38
C PRO A 421 -30.92 17.11 7.71
N SER A 422 -30.51 16.20 8.59
CA SER A 422 -29.87 16.55 9.88
C SER A 422 -28.46 17.11 9.72
N THR A 423 -27.84 16.94 8.56
CA THR A 423 -26.52 17.53 8.28
C THR A 423 -26.63 19.07 8.36
N MET A 424 -25.74 19.69 9.13
CA MET A 424 -25.76 21.14 9.40
C MET A 424 -27.05 21.64 10.08
N GLN A 425 -27.75 20.77 10.84
CA GLN A 425 -28.99 21.13 11.58
C GLN A 425 -30.08 21.72 10.67
N ARG A 426 -30.15 21.31 9.41
CA ARG A 426 -31.12 21.82 8.45
C ARG A 426 -32.54 21.38 8.79
N GLN A 427 -33.49 22.30 8.65
CA GLN A 427 -34.88 21.97 8.70
C GLN A 427 -35.35 21.38 7.36
N LEU A 428 -36.26 20.39 7.40
CA LEU A 428 -36.79 19.67 6.22
C LEU A 428 -37.35 20.57 5.11
N PHE A 429 -37.79 21.79 5.44
CA PHE A 429 -38.39 22.76 4.51
C PHE A 429 -37.61 24.07 4.37
N SER A 430 -36.28 24.08 4.68
CA SER A 430 -35.50 25.27 4.47
C SER A 430 -35.16 25.46 2.98
N PHE A 431 -35.57 26.61 2.43
CA PHE A 431 -35.13 27.01 1.09
C PHE A 431 -33.64 27.26 1.08
N LEU A 432 -32.90 26.44 0.36
CA LEU A 432 -31.45 26.59 0.18
C LEU A 432 -31.17 27.13 -1.21
N LEU A 433 -30.55 28.31 -1.24
CA LEU A 433 -30.00 28.84 -2.49
C LEU A 433 -28.83 27.93 -2.92
N PRO A 434 -28.77 27.48 -4.17
CA PRO A 434 -27.68 26.59 -4.65
C PRO A 434 -26.29 27.13 -4.39
N ARG A 435 -26.11 28.48 -4.42
CA ARG A 435 -24.82 29.13 -4.08
C ARG A 435 -24.43 28.96 -2.63
N SER A 436 -25.40 29.06 -1.71
CA SER A 436 -25.16 28.88 -0.26
C SER A 436 -24.81 27.43 0.05
N GLU A 437 -25.49 26.51 -0.58
CA GLU A 437 -25.24 25.06 -0.42
C GLU A 437 -23.86 24.67 -0.93
N ARG A 438 -23.42 25.17 -2.10
CA ARG A 438 -22.07 24.95 -2.62
C ARG A 438 -21.00 25.50 -1.70
N ARG A 439 -21.22 26.68 -1.11
CA ARG A 439 -20.28 27.26 -0.16
C ARG A 439 -20.15 26.39 1.09
N GLN A 440 -21.27 26.01 1.69
CA GLN A 440 -21.29 25.14 2.88
C GLN A 440 -20.65 23.78 2.61
N ALA A 441 -20.92 23.18 1.43
CA ALA A 441 -20.30 21.94 1.02
C ALA A 441 -18.78 22.10 0.92
N ARG A 442 -18.29 23.18 0.30
CA ARG A 442 -16.85 23.44 0.18
C ARG A 442 -16.18 23.62 1.53
N GLU A 443 -16.78 24.38 2.43
CA GLU A 443 -16.31 24.56 3.81
C GLU A 443 -16.20 23.22 4.56
N LEU A 444 -17.19 22.33 4.38
CA LEU A 444 -17.13 20.98 4.94
C LEU A 444 -16.00 20.16 4.31
N LEU A 445 -15.87 20.15 2.98
CA LEU A 445 -14.84 19.40 2.27
C LEU A 445 -13.44 19.83 2.69
N GLU A 446 -13.21 21.13 2.84
CA GLU A 446 -11.94 21.69 3.32
C GLU A 446 -11.66 21.30 4.77
N ARG A 447 -12.67 21.44 5.67
CA ARG A 447 -12.56 21.07 7.08
C ARG A 447 -12.25 19.58 7.27
N PHE A 448 -12.77 18.71 6.41
CA PHE A 448 -12.59 17.26 6.48
C PHE A 448 -11.52 16.74 5.52
N TYR A 449 -10.66 17.63 5.01
CA TYR A 449 -9.51 17.27 4.15
C TYR A 449 -9.88 16.45 2.90
N VAL A 450 -11.09 16.65 2.34
CA VAL A 450 -11.49 16.01 1.08
C VAL A 450 -10.83 16.71 -0.09
N ARG A 451 -10.16 15.97 -0.95
CA ARG A 451 -9.45 16.51 -2.11
C ARG A 451 -9.83 15.78 -3.41
N PRO A 452 -10.15 16.55 -4.49
CA PRO A 452 -10.33 18.00 -4.53
C PRO A 452 -11.57 18.45 -3.77
N ALA A 453 -11.55 19.68 -3.18
CA ALA A 453 -12.68 20.26 -2.47
C ALA A 453 -13.70 20.88 -3.47
N ASP A 454 -14.18 20.03 -4.39
CA ASP A 454 -15.15 20.39 -5.43
C ASP A 454 -16.54 19.81 -5.12
N PRO A 455 -17.51 20.66 -4.70
CA PRO A 455 -18.85 20.21 -4.35
C PRO A 455 -19.65 19.62 -5.50
N ASP A 456 -19.40 20.04 -6.73
CA ASP A 456 -20.18 19.65 -7.91
C ASP A 456 -19.59 18.43 -8.63
N ARG A 457 -18.46 17.91 -8.16
CA ARG A 457 -17.84 16.69 -8.68
C ARG A 457 -18.68 15.46 -8.33
N VAL A 458 -18.81 14.50 -9.26
CA VAL A 458 -19.48 13.22 -9.00
C VAL A 458 -18.67 12.41 -7.97
N ILE A 459 -19.33 11.93 -6.91
CA ILE A 459 -18.67 11.28 -5.77
C ILE A 459 -17.87 10.03 -6.18
N ALA A 460 -18.37 9.26 -7.15
CA ALA A 460 -17.70 8.07 -7.67
C ALA A 460 -16.32 8.35 -8.32
N THR A 461 -16.04 9.60 -8.71
CA THR A 461 -14.74 9.98 -9.30
C THR A 461 -13.69 10.33 -8.26
N LEU A 462 -14.03 10.36 -6.97
CA LEU A 462 -13.07 10.55 -5.89
C LEU A 462 -12.37 9.22 -5.56
N SER A 463 -11.13 9.32 -5.05
CA SER A 463 -10.45 8.14 -4.47
C SER A 463 -11.21 7.60 -3.25
N GLY A 464 -11.05 6.30 -2.94
CA GLY A 464 -11.71 5.67 -1.80
C GLY A 464 -11.51 6.41 -0.48
N GLY A 465 -10.29 6.90 -0.20
CA GLY A 465 -10.02 7.71 1.00
C GLY A 465 -10.79 9.03 1.02
N ASN A 466 -10.93 9.72 -0.12
CA ASN A 466 -11.72 10.96 -0.19
C ASN A 466 -13.23 10.70 -0.11
N GLN A 467 -13.72 9.59 -0.67
CA GLN A 467 -15.09 9.14 -0.46
C GLN A 467 -15.37 8.89 1.02
N GLN A 468 -14.48 8.19 1.72
CA GLN A 468 -14.59 7.90 3.15
C GLN A 468 -14.61 9.21 3.97
N LYS A 469 -13.72 10.14 3.66
CA LYS A 469 -13.70 11.46 4.31
C LYS A 469 -14.99 12.25 4.05
N ALA A 470 -15.59 12.16 2.88
CA ALA A 470 -16.89 12.79 2.59
C ALA A 470 -18.05 12.16 3.40
N VAL A 471 -18.06 10.83 3.55
CA VAL A 471 -19.05 10.14 4.40
C VAL A 471 -18.88 10.54 5.88
N LEU A 472 -17.63 10.59 6.36
CA LEU A 472 -17.32 11.07 7.72
C LEU A 472 -17.74 12.54 7.90
N ALA A 473 -17.44 13.42 6.92
CA ALA A 473 -17.85 14.82 6.94
C ALA A 473 -19.37 14.97 7.11
N ARG A 474 -20.16 14.19 6.36
CA ARG A 474 -21.62 14.14 6.50
C ARG A 474 -22.02 13.71 7.92
N GLY A 475 -21.43 12.64 8.44
CA GLY A 475 -21.74 12.11 9.76
C GLY A 475 -21.40 13.10 10.88
N PHE A 476 -20.18 13.62 10.90
CA PHE A 476 -19.71 14.57 11.92
C PHE A 476 -20.34 15.97 11.81
N ALA A 477 -20.94 16.31 10.68
CA ALA A 477 -21.72 17.55 10.54
C ALA A 477 -23.14 17.45 11.11
N THR A 478 -23.56 16.27 11.62
CA THR A 478 -24.82 16.11 12.37
C THR A 478 -24.65 16.58 13.83
N PRO A 479 -25.74 16.93 14.52
CA PRO A 479 -25.69 17.30 15.95
C PRO A 479 -25.62 16.07 16.87
N ALA A 480 -24.82 15.08 16.49
CA ALA A 480 -24.66 13.85 17.26
C ALA A 480 -23.65 14.02 18.38
N ILE A 481 -23.85 13.26 19.46
CA ILE A 481 -22.94 13.18 20.60
C ILE A 481 -22.33 11.78 20.77
N VAL A 482 -22.91 10.79 20.10
CA VAL A 482 -22.42 9.41 20.03
C VAL A 482 -22.20 9.07 18.56
N PHE A 483 -20.96 8.71 18.22
CA PHE A 483 -20.58 8.27 16.89
C PHE A 483 -20.20 6.79 16.95
N ALA A 484 -20.90 5.94 16.19
CA ALA A 484 -20.54 4.55 15.98
C ALA A 484 -19.95 4.41 14.57
N LEU A 485 -18.67 4.08 14.49
CA LEU A 485 -17.88 4.01 13.25
C LEU A 485 -17.48 2.56 13.00
N GLU A 486 -18.03 1.95 11.96
CA GLU A 486 -17.71 0.59 11.55
C GLU A 486 -16.55 0.63 10.54
N GLU A 487 -15.39 0.04 10.87
CA GLU A 487 -14.18 0.00 10.05
C GLU A 487 -13.83 1.37 9.43
N PRO A 488 -13.67 2.45 10.22
CA PRO A 488 -13.62 3.82 9.69
C PRO A 488 -12.45 4.08 8.75
N THR A 489 -11.38 3.28 8.83
CA THR A 489 -10.17 3.43 8.01
C THR A 489 -9.94 2.29 7.01
N GLN A 490 -10.94 1.43 6.81
CA GLN A 490 -10.82 0.30 5.88
C GLN A 490 -10.67 0.79 4.42
N GLY A 491 -9.65 0.25 3.74
CA GLY A 491 -9.42 0.55 2.32
C GLY A 491 -9.00 1.98 2.02
N VAL A 492 -8.42 2.69 3.02
CA VAL A 492 -7.85 4.02 2.84
C VAL A 492 -6.33 4.00 3.07
N ASP A 493 -5.62 4.89 2.40
CA ASP A 493 -4.17 5.04 2.57
C ASP A 493 -3.78 5.65 3.93
N VAL A 494 -2.49 5.57 4.26
CA VAL A 494 -1.95 6.03 5.56
C VAL A 494 -2.23 7.52 5.82
N GLY A 495 -2.16 8.37 4.77
CA GLY A 495 -2.44 9.78 4.90
C GLY A 495 -3.91 10.05 5.20
N ALA A 496 -4.82 9.36 4.50
CA ALA A 496 -6.26 9.47 4.78
C ALA A 496 -6.61 8.93 6.17
N LYS A 497 -5.97 7.84 6.66
CA LYS A 497 -6.11 7.38 8.06
C LYS A 497 -5.77 8.50 9.05
N SER A 498 -4.64 9.15 8.84
CA SER A 498 -4.18 10.28 9.65
C SER A 498 -5.21 11.42 9.71
N ASP A 499 -5.76 11.82 8.56
CA ASP A 499 -6.79 12.86 8.50
C ASP A 499 -8.06 12.44 9.27
N ILE A 500 -8.48 11.19 9.14
CA ILE A 500 -9.64 10.63 9.85
C ILE A 500 -9.44 10.72 11.37
N TYR A 501 -8.26 10.39 11.88
CA TYR A 501 -7.98 10.47 13.32
C TYR A 501 -7.97 11.90 13.83
N VAL A 502 -7.49 12.88 13.03
CA VAL A 502 -7.61 14.31 13.37
C VAL A 502 -9.07 14.74 13.49
N ILE A 503 -9.92 14.30 12.56
CA ILE A 503 -11.37 14.55 12.58
C ILE A 503 -12.00 13.98 13.85
N MET A 504 -11.67 12.72 14.20
CA MET A 504 -12.17 12.07 15.41
C MET A 504 -11.75 12.82 16.67
N ASN A 505 -10.48 13.26 16.78
CA ASN A 505 -9.99 14.07 17.90
C ASN A 505 -10.71 15.41 18.04
N GLN A 506 -11.08 16.05 16.92
CA GLN A 506 -11.89 17.28 16.97
C GLN A 506 -13.27 17.02 17.58
N ALA A 507 -13.93 15.91 17.22
CA ALA A 507 -15.22 15.52 17.78
C ALA A 507 -15.13 15.19 19.27
N LEU A 508 -14.08 14.49 19.72
CA LEU A 508 -13.83 14.20 21.12
C LEU A 508 -13.61 15.48 21.94
N SER A 509 -12.84 16.44 21.39
CA SER A 509 -12.60 17.74 22.01
C SER A 509 -13.88 18.57 22.14
N ALA A 510 -14.87 18.32 21.27
CA ALA A 510 -16.21 18.89 21.37
C ALA A 510 -17.12 18.17 22.39
N GLY A 511 -16.61 17.17 23.11
CA GLY A 511 -17.34 16.44 24.15
C GLY A 511 -18.20 15.28 23.63
N CYS A 512 -17.98 14.79 22.42
CA CYS A 512 -18.63 13.59 21.90
C CYS A 512 -17.95 12.33 22.41
N CYS A 513 -18.61 11.15 22.28
CA CYS A 513 -17.95 9.86 22.39
C CYS A 513 -17.96 9.11 21.05
N ILE A 514 -16.95 8.28 20.83
CA ILE A 514 -16.79 7.52 19.60
C ILE A 514 -16.66 6.03 19.95
N LEU A 515 -17.48 5.20 19.30
CA LEU A 515 -17.34 3.76 19.29
C LEU A 515 -16.72 3.35 17.95
N ILE A 516 -15.56 2.73 17.97
CA ILE A 516 -14.93 2.14 16.79
C ILE A 516 -15.23 0.65 16.80
N LEU A 517 -15.93 0.18 15.78
CA LEU A 517 -16.20 -1.23 15.57
C LEU A 517 -15.21 -1.71 14.49
N SER A 518 -14.13 -2.36 14.90
CA SER A 518 -13.04 -2.70 13.97
C SER A 518 -12.45 -4.07 14.24
N SER A 519 -12.17 -4.79 13.16
CA SER A 519 -11.36 -6.01 13.16
C SER A 519 -9.85 -5.74 13.01
N ASP A 520 -9.47 -4.47 12.78
CA ASP A 520 -8.08 -4.00 12.73
C ASP A 520 -7.59 -3.74 14.17
N PHE A 521 -6.91 -4.74 14.74
CA PHE A 521 -6.35 -4.64 16.11
C PHE A 521 -5.28 -3.54 16.24
N GLU A 522 -4.58 -3.19 15.15
CA GLU A 522 -3.60 -2.11 15.15
C GLU A 522 -4.30 -0.75 15.30
N GLU A 523 -5.39 -0.54 14.57
CA GLU A 523 -6.22 0.66 14.71
C GLU A 523 -6.74 0.82 16.14
N VAL A 524 -7.32 -0.24 16.71
CA VAL A 524 -7.85 -0.23 18.07
C VAL A 524 -6.76 0.06 19.10
N ALA A 525 -5.60 -0.62 18.99
CA ALA A 525 -4.46 -0.40 19.87
C ALA A 525 -3.90 1.02 19.78
N LEU A 526 -4.03 1.64 18.63
CA LEU A 526 -3.46 2.96 18.38
C LEU A 526 -4.32 4.09 18.95
N VAL A 527 -5.65 4.04 18.75
CA VAL A 527 -6.52 5.21 18.98
C VAL A 527 -7.45 5.08 20.19
N CYS A 528 -7.78 3.87 20.68
CA CYS A 528 -8.81 3.69 21.70
C CYS A 528 -8.31 3.95 23.13
N ASN A 529 -9.20 4.53 23.96
CA ASN A 529 -8.98 4.69 25.40
C ASN A 529 -9.25 3.40 26.17
N ARG A 530 -10.27 2.64 25.75
CA ARG A 530 -10.63 1.31 26.22
C ARG A 530 -11.03 0.44 25.05
N ALA A 531 -10.89 -0.87 25.19
CA ALA A 531 -11.32 -1.84 24.20
C ALA A 531 -12.13 -2.97 24.83
N PHE A 532 -13.23 -3.32 24.20
CA PHE A 532 -14.01 -4.52 24.51
C PHE A 532 -13.77 -5.55 23.41
N VAL A 533 -13.27 -6.72 23.82
CA VAL A 533 -12.95 -7.80 22.88
C VAL A 533 -14.10 -8.79 22.83
N PHE A 534 -14.52 -9.11 21.61
CA PHE A 534 -15.59 -10.06 21.32
C PHE A 534 -15.04 -11.34 20.71
N ASN A 535 -15.60 -12.46 21.14
CA ASN A 535 -15.30 -13.77 20.59
C ASN A 535 -16.60 -14.60 20.57
N ARG A 536 -17.00 -15.10 19.40
CA ARG A 536 -18.16 -15.97 19.19
C ARG A 536 -19.46 -15.48 19.86
N GLY A 537 -19.75 -14.20 19.76
CA GLY A 537 -20.95 -13.61 20.31
C GLY A 537 -20.88 -13.28 21.80
N GLU A 538 -19.72 -13.31 22.41
CA GLU A 538 -19.50 -12.96 23.80
C GLU A 538 -18.47 -11.85 23.96
N MET A 539 -18.70 -10.89 24.84
CA MET A 539 -17.72 -9.90 25.27
C MET A 539 -16.80 -10.57 26.29
N VAL A 540 -15.60 -10.96 25.87
CA VAL A 540 -14.67 -11.80 26.66
C VAL A 540 -13.67 -10.99 27.49
N ALA A 541 -13.41 -9.74 27.14
CA ALA A 541 -12.49 -8.88 27.87
C ALA A 541 -12.85 -7.40 27.73
N GLU A 542 -12.55 -6.63 28.79
CA GLU A 542 -12.43 -5.17 28.79
C GLU A 542 -10.98 -4.83 29.10
N LEU A 543 -10.35 -4.04 28.23
CA LEU A 543 -8.95 -3.63 28.37
C LEU A 543 -8.88 -2.11 28.51
N SER A 544 -8.15 -1.66 29.53
CA SER A 544 -7.80 -0.25 29.71
C SER A 544 -6.73 0.17 28.71
N ARG A 545 -6.49 1.49 28.58
CA ARG A 545 -5.49 2.03 27.65
C ARG A 545 -4.10 1.40 27.80
N GLU A 546 -3.69 1.17 29.03
CA GLU A 546 -2.38 0.61 29.38
C GLU A 546 -2.28 -0.90 29.04
N GLU A 547 -3.40 -1.57 28.99
CA GLU A 547 -3.49 -3.00 28.70
C GLU A 547 -3.67 -3.29 27.21
N ILE A 548 -4.13 -2.31 26.43
CA ILE A 548 -4.37 -2.50 25.01
C ILE A 548 -3.03 -2.70 24.27
N SER A 549 -2.86 -3.87 23.67
CA SER A 549 -1.78 -4.19 22.75
C SER A 549 -2.26 -5.19 21.72
N VAL A 550 -1.71 -5.15 20.50
CA VAL A 550 -2.11 -6.06 19.42
C VAL A 550 -2.03 -7.54 19.83
N PRO A 551 -0.94 -8.02 20.46
CA PRO A 551 -0.88 -9.41 20.91
C PRO A 551 -2.01 -9.78 21.88
N ARG A 552 -2.34 -8.88 22.82
CA ARG A 552 -3.36 -9.14 23.83
C ARG A 552 -4.77 -9.13 23.25
N LEU A 553 -5.03 -8.23 22.29
CA LEU A 553 -6.30 -8.20 21.55
C LEU A 553 -6.50 -9.50 20.75
N ILE A 554 -5.45 -9.98 20.07
CA ILE A 554 -5.48 -11.26 19.34
C ILE A 554 -5.70 -12.44 20.30
N GLU A 555 -5.00 -12.46 21.43
CA GLU A 555 -5.14 -13.50 22.44
C GLU A 555 -6.60 -13.69 22.85
N PHE A 556 -7.28 -12.62 23.26
CA PHE A 556 -8.69 -12.69 23.67
C PHE A 556 -9.64 -12.98 22.50
N ALA A 557 -9.40 -12.40 21.34
CA ALA A 557 -10.24 -12.59 20.16
C ALA A 557 -10.17 -14.02 19.59
N SER A 558 -9.05 -14.72 19.79
CA SER A 558 -8.80 -16.07 19.28
C SER A 558 -8.86 -17.18 20.34
N ALA A 559 -8.98 -16.84 21.64
CA ALA A 559 -9.03 -17.80 22.72
C ALA A 559 -10.12 -18.84 22.47
N ALA A 560 -9.78 -20.13 22.60
CA ALA A 560 -10.80 -21.16 22.66
C ALA A 560 -11.65 -20.90 23.92
N THR A 561 -12.91 -20.53 23.73
CA THR A 561 -13.85 -20.44 24.86
C THR A 561 -13.92 -21.83 25.50
N GLY A 562 -13.35 -21.97 26.68
CA GLY A 562 -13.48 -23.21 27.45
C GLY A 562 -14.97 -23.54 27.62
N ASN A 563 -15.31 -24.79 27.30
CA ASN A 563 -16.61 -25.38 27.60
C ASN A 563 -16.95 -25.28 29.08
#